data_24f05d8ac845aac1d25717a7413680c1
#
_entry.id   24f05d8ac845aac1d25717a7413680c1
#
_cell.length_a   1.000
_cell.length_b   1.000
_cell.length_c   1.000
_cell.angle_alpha   90.00
_cell.angle_beta   90.00
_cell.angle_gamma   90.00
#
_symmetry.space_group_name_H-M   'P 1'
#
loop_
_entity.id
_entity.type
_entity.pdbx_description
1 polymer ?
#
loop_
_entity_poly.entity_id
_entity_poly.type
_entity_poly.pdbx_seq_one_letter_code
_entity_poly.pdbx_strand_id
1 'polypeptide(L)'
;MVYQTLNDVESDWALKDAQGFGLKTKHYGETLQKHYQAFWERNISVDILSKEDDLEHYKILLIPMLYMVSKETATKLQAYVKNGGTLVGTYITGLVDESDLTYLGGWYAPLKEMFGIEPTETDTFYPSDRNHVSYKGQSYEVRDYATLMNMAGAETLGTYEEDFYKGTSAVTRNEYHNGQTYYIGARLDDAFHQAFYGELIDALGLKAPLDLRHKRGVSVQAREAEGRQTIFIMNFTEETQAIEIMEDVTDLQTNSPLSGTLDLAPYEVRVVEKVVR
;
A
#
# COMPACT_ATOMS: atom_id res chain seq x y z
N MET A 1 -12.68 -6.82 2.78
CA MET A 1 -12.22 -5.47 2.48
C MET A 1 -10.71 -5.50 2.39
N VAL A 2 -10.11 -5.01 1.32
CA VAL A 2 -8.85 -5.57 0.88
C VAL A 2 -7.94 -4.48 0.37
N TYR A 3 -6.72 -4.50 0.82
CA TYR A 3 -5.58 -3.88 0.19
C TYR A 3 -5.07 -4.79 -0.91
N GLN A 4 -4.76 -4.23 -2.08
CA GLN A 4 -4.18 -4.99 -3.17
C GLN A 4 -2.97 -4.31 -3.75
N THR A 5 -1.99 -5.13 -4.07
CA THR A 5 -0.88 -4.72 -4.89
C THR A 5 -0.87 -5.55 -6.17
N LEU A 6 -0.85 -4.89 -7.31
CA LEU A 6 -0.56 -5.55 -8.57
C LEU A 6 0.94 -5.81 -8.61
N ASN A 7 1.31 -7.08 -8.58
CA ASN A 7 2.66 -7.52 -8.79
C ASN A 7 2.76 -8.10 -10.20
N ASP A 8 3.49 -7.44 -11.08
CA ASP A 8 3.82 -7.97 -12.39
C ASP A 8 5.17 -8.68 -12.31
N VAL A 9 5.19 -9.98 -12.55
CA VAL A 9 6.40 -10.81 -12.48
C VAL A 9 7.45 -10.32 -13.49
N GLU A 10 7.01 -9.83 -14.65
CA GLU A 10 7.90 -9.25 -15.65
C GLU A 10 8.47 -7.92 -15.18
N SER A 11 7.66 -7.09 -14.50
CA SER A 11 8.15 -5.86 -13.86
C SER A 11 9.18 -6.13 -12.78
N ASP A 12 8.98 -7.14 -11.95
CA ASP A 12 9.95 -7.53 -10.92
C ASP A 12 11.26 -8.00 -11.55
N TRP A 13 11.16 -8.81 -12.60
CA TRP A 13 12.33 -9.30 -13.33
C TRP A 13 13.06 -8.15 -14.03
N ALA A 14 12.40 -7.32 -14.81
CA ALA A 14 12.98 -6.20 -15.53
C ALA A 14 13.60 -5.18 -14.57
N LEU A 15 12.94 -4.85 -13.46
CA LEU A 15 13.46 -3.96 -12.45
C LEU A 15 14.71 -4.52 -11.77
N LYS A 16 14.75 -5.84 -11.55
CA LYS A 16 15.88 -6.55 -10.95
C LYS A 16 17.13 -6.47 -11.81
N ASP A 17 16.98 -6.59 -13.12
CA ASP A 17 18.07 -6.59 -14.11
C ASP A 17 18.30 -5.22 -14.78
N ALA A 18 17.36 -4.28 -14.66
CA ALA A 18 17.51 -2.95 -15.22
C ALA A 18 18.77 -2.26 -14.70
N GLN A 19 19.60 -1.78 -15.60
CA GLN A 19 20.89 -1.19 -15.28
C GLN A 19 20.84 0.34 -15.11
N GLY A 20 19.69 0.94 -15.39
CA GLY A 20 19.55 2.39 -15.51
C GLY A 20 19.58 3.18 -14.20
N PHE A 21 19.38 2.54 -13.07
CA PHE A 21 19.20 3.24 -11.80
C PHE A 21 20.46 3.37 -10.94
N GLY A 22 21.61 2.92 -11.41
CA GLY A 22 22.90 3.10 -10.75
C GLY A 22 23.08 2.42 -9.37
N LEU A 23 22.01 1.92 -8.76
CA LEU A 23 22.03 1.29 -7.46
C LEU A 23 22.13 -0.23 -7.59
N LYS A 24 22.92 -0.85 -6.71
CA LYS A 24 23.10 -2.31 -6.67
C LYS A 24 21.84 -3.06 -6.27
N THR A 25 20.91 -2.39 -5.60
CA THR A 25 19.67 -2.98 -5.10
C THR A 25 18.51 -2.11 -5.50
N LYS A 26 17.48 -2.70 -6.09
CA LYS A 26 16.25 -1.99 -6.51
C LYS A 26 15.19 -1.98 -5.41
N HIS A 27 15.34 -2.83 -4.41
CA HIS A 27 14.48 -2.92 -3.23
C HIS A 27 12.98 -3.13 -3.54
N TYR A 28 12.62 -3.74 -4.68
CA TYR A 28 11.21 -3.95 -5.04
C TYR A 28 10.46 -4.76 -3.98
N GLY A 29 10.96 -5.95 -3.62
CA GLY A 29 10.33 -6.79 -2.60
C GLY A 29 10.22 -6.11 -1.22
N GLU A 30 11.24 -5.35 -0.82
CA GLU A 30 11.21 -4.56 0.42
C GLU A 30 10.16 -3.44 0.36
N THR A 31 10.05 -2.74 -0.77
CA THR A 31 9.02 -1.72 -0.98
C THR A 31 7.62 -2.32 -0.85
N LEU A 32 7.38 -3.44 -1.54
CA LEU A 32 6.11 -4.16 -1.44
C LEU A 32 5.76 -4.51 0.01
N GLN A 33 6.74 -5.07 0.75
CA GLN A 33 6.58 -5.46 2.14
C GLN A 33 6.25 -4.26 3.04
N LYS A 34 6.90 -3.10 2.86
CA LYS A 34 6.64 -1.90 3.65
C LYS A 34 5.22 -1.37 3.45
N HIS A 35 4.75 -1.33 2.22
CA HIS A 35 3.37 -0.95 1.93
C HIS A 35 2.36 -1.96 2.51
N TYR A 36 2.64 -3.26 2.40
CA TYR A 36 1.82 -4.32 2.99
C TYR A 36 1.74 -4.21 4.51
N GLN A 37 2.88 -3.96 5.17
CA GLN A 37 3.00 -3.94 6.63
C GLN A 37 2.07 -2.92 7.29
N ALA A 38 1.85 -1.76 6.67
CA ALA A 38 0.98 -0.72 7.21
C ALA A 38 -0.49 -1.18 7.37
N PHE A 39 -0.95 -2.07 6.50
CA PHE A 39 -2.28 -2.69 6.59
C PHE A 39 -2.28 -3.89 7.54
N TRP A 40 -1.25 -4.73 7.47
CA TRP A 40 -1.11 -5.91 8.31
C TRP A 40 -1.10 -5.55 9.81
N GLU A 41 -0.39 -4.49 10.20
CA GLU A 41 -0.33 -4.02 11.60
C GLU A 41 -1.67 -3.47 12.10
N ARG A 42 -2.59 -3.14 11.18
CA ARG A 42 -3.97 -2.72 11.48
C ARG A 42 -4.99 -3.84 11.29
N ASN A 43 -4.53 -5.05 11.05
CA ASN A 43 -5.37 -6.22 10.78
C ASN A 43 -6.34 -6.03 9.59
N ILE A 44 -5.96 -5.20 8.62
CA ILE A 44 -6.70 -5.08 7.38
C ILE A 44 -6.27 -6.20 6.45
N SER A 45 -7.24 -7.00 6.00
CA SER A 45 -6.97 -8.11 5.08
C SER A 45 -6.43 -7.61 3.75
N VAL A 46 -5.39 -8.28 3.26
CA VAL A 46 -4.65 -7.93 2.04
C VAL A 46 -4.56 -9.13 1.12
N ASP A 47 -4.88 -8.94 -0.16
CA ASP A 47 -4.60 -9.91 -1.22
C ASP A 47 -3.50 -9.39 -2.13
N ILE A 48 -2.66 -10.27 -2.61
CA ILE A 48 -1.67 -9.99 -3.64
C ILE A 48 -2.23 -10.48 -4.96
N LEU A 49 -2.36 -9.59 -5.93
CA LEU A 49 -2.97 -9.88 -7.21
C LEU A 49 -1.98 -9.88 -8.36
N SER A 50 -2.31 -10.65 -9.37
CA SER A 50 -1.75 -10.55 -10.70
C SER A 50 -2.54 -9.54 -11.57
N LYS A 51 -1.98 -9.21 -12.73
CA LYS A 51 -2.65 -8.32 -13.70
C LYS A 51 -3.95 -8.89 -14.31
N GLU A 52 -4.13 -10.21 -14.24
CA GLU A 52 -5.32 -10.91 -14.75
C GLU A 52 -6.49 -10.86 -13.76
N ASP A 53 -6.21 -10.68 -12.45
CA ASP A 53 -7.24 -10.74 -11.42
C ASP A 53 -8.25 -9.59 -11.52
N ASP A 54 -9.47 -9.83 -11.07
CA ASP A 54 -10.52 -8.81 -11.01
C ASP A 54 -10.24 -7.79 -9.91
N LEU A 55 -10.40 -6.51 -10.23
CA LEU A 55 -10.14 -5.38 -9.33
C LEU A 55 -11.41 -4.80 -8.70
N GLU A 56 -12.61 -5.11 -9.22
CA GLU A 56 -13.84 -4.40 -8.90
C GLU A 56 -14.25 -4.52 -7.41
N HIS A 57 -13.86 -5.60 -6.75
CA HIS A 57 -14.24 -5.87 -5.36
C HIS A 57 -13.39 -5.15 -4.32
N TYR A 58 -12.34 -4.44 -4.73
CA TYR A 58 -11.38 -3.82 -3.82
C TYR A 58 -11.63 -2.33 -3.68
N LYS A 59 -11.65 -1.83 -2.45
CA LYS A 59 -11.81 -0.40 -2.16
C LYS A 59 -10.54 0.40 -2.39
N ILE A 60 -9.40 -0.25 -2.20
CA ILE A 60 -8.09 0.34 -2.43
C ILE A 60 -7.19 -0.64 -3.16
N LEU A 61 -6.48 -0.15 -4.14
CA LEU A 61 -5.45 -0.86 -4.90
C LEU A 61 -4.13 -0.15 -4.75
N LEU A 62 -3.06 -0.88 -4.49
CA LEU A 62 -1.71 -0.35 -4.49
C LEU A 62 -0.88 -0.95 -5.62
N ILE A 63 -0.09 -0.11 -6.26
CA ILE A 63 0.85 -0.48 -7.33
C ILE A 63 2.27 0.03 -6.97
N PRO A 64 2.89 -0.48 -5.88
CA PRO A 64 4.20 -0.02 -5.46
C PRO A 64 5.27 -0.41 -6.48
N MET A 65 6.00 0.57 -7.02
CA MET A 65 7.07 0.36 -8.01
C MET A 65 6.65 -0.55 -9.18
N LEU A 66 5.43 -0.43 -9.67
CA LEU A 66 4.97 -1.18 -10.85
C LEU A 66 5.67 -0.62 -12.09
N TYR A 67 6.92 -1.01 -12.29
CA TYR A 67 7.85 -0.49 -13.29
C TYR A 67 7.32 -0.65 -14.72
N MET A 68 6.93 -1.87 -15.06
CA MET A 68 6.40 -2.25 -16.36
C MET A 68 4.86 -2.20 -16.35
N VAL A 69 4.27 -1.36 -17.17
CA VAL A 69 2.81 -1.23 -17.29
C VAL A 69 2.42 -1.31 -18.74
N SER A 70 1.76 -2.40 -19.15
CA SER A 70 1.20 -2.53 -20.49
C SER A 70 -0.01 -1.58 -20.69
N LYS A 71 -0.37 -1.34 -21.95
CA LYS A 71 -1.57 -0.55 -22.27
C LYS A 71 -2.85 -1.19 -21.71
N GLU A 72 -2.91 -2.51 -21.70
CA GLU A 72 -4.02 -3.27 -21.13
C GLU A 72 -4.11 -3.06 -19.61
N THR A 73 -3.00 -3.23 -18.89
CA THR A 73 -2.93 -2.98 -17.45
C THR A 73 -3.32 -1.54 -17.11
N ALA A 74 -2.79 -0.54 -17.86
CA ALA A 74 -3.15 0.85 -17.64
C ALA A 74 -4.66 1.10 -17.87
N THR A 75 -5.26 0.50 -18.91
CA THR A 75 -6.70 0.61 -19.17
C THR A 75 -7.53 0.01 -18.02
N LYS A 76 -7.10 -1.13 -17.49
CA LYS A 76 -7.76 -1.79 -16.36
C LYS A 76 -7.68 -0.94 -15.08
N LEU A 77 -6.51 -0.35 -14.80
CA LEU A 77 -6.33 0.57 -13.66
C LEU A 77 -7.20 1.82 -13.80
N GLN A 78 -7.26 2.41 -15.01
CA GLN A 78 -8.12 3.56 -15.28
C GLN A 78 -9.60 3.22 -15.08
N ALA A 79 -10.07 2.06 -15.57
CA ALA A 79 -11.44 1.61 -15.38
C ALA A 79 -11.78 1.44 -13.88
N TYR A 80 -10.88 0.84 -13.11
CA TYR A 80 -11.03 0.68 -11.67
C TYR A 80 -11.21 2.04 -10.97
N VAL A 81 -10.34 3.01 -11.24
CA VAL A 81 -10.44 4.34 -10.61
C VAL A 81 -11.69 5.07 -11.11
N LYS A 82 -11.98 5.03 -12.41
CA LYS A 82 -13.15 5.66 -13.00
C LYS A 82 -14.47 5.18 -12.37
N ASN A 83 -14.53 3.91 -11.94
CA ASN A 83 -15.68 3.31 -11.29
C ASN A 83 -15.73 3.57 -9.78
N GLY A 84 -14.85 4.39 -9.22
CA GLY A 84 -14.87 4.81 -7.81
C GLY A 84 -13.78 4.20 -6.93
N GLY A 85 -12.85 3.44 -7.51
CA GLY A 85 -11.73 2.85 -6.79
C GLY A 85 -10.70 3.89 -6.33
N THR A 86 -9.98 3.56 -5.27
CA THR A 86 -8.85 4.34 -4.78
C THR A 86 -7.54 3.64 -5.18
N LEU A 87 -6.69 4.32 -5.94
CA LEU A 87 -5.41 3.79 -6.41
C LEU A 87 -4.23 4.55 -5.80
N VAL A 88 -3.25 3.82 -5.27
CA VAL A 88 -1.98 4.40 -4.81
C VAL A 88 -0.85 3.88 -5.69
N GLY A 89 -0.21 4.78 -6.43
CA GLY A 89 1.02 4.52 -7.17
C GLY A 89 2.23 5.11 -6.46
N THR A 90 3.41 4.59 -6.80
CA THR A 90 4.65 5.11 -6.24
C THR A 90 5.67 5.47 -7.32
N TYR A 91 6.80 6.05 -6.90
CA TYR A 91 7.98 6.22 -7.74
C TYR A 91 8.27 4.96 -8.59
N ILE A 92 8.86 5.15 -9.76
CA ILE A 92 9.21 4.08 -10.73
C ILE A 92 7.99 3.38 -11.38
N THR A 93 6.76 3.68 -11.02
CA THR A 93 5.58 3.09 -11.65
C THR A 93 5.41 3.57 -13.10
N GLY A 94 5.20 2.64 -14.05
CA GLY A 94 4.80 2.95 -15.42
C GLY A 94 5.88 3.59 -16.30
N LEU A 95 7.15 3.26 -16.07
CA LEU A 95 8.26 3.81 -16.86
C LEU A 95 8.39 3.14 -18.23
N VAL A 96 8.06 1.86 -18.34
CA VAL A 96 8.21 1.07 -19.58
C VAL A 96 6.97 0.28 -19.91
N ASP A 97 6.87 -0.12 -21.17
CA ASP A 97 5.85 -1.04 -21.65
C ASP A 97 6.26 -2.53 -21.43
N GLU A 98 5.45 -3.44 -21.93
CA GLU A 98 5.65 -4.90 -21.83
C GLU A 98 6.90 -5.42 -22.55
N SER A 99 7.56 -4.58 -23.35
CA SER A 99 8.80 -4.88 -24.04
C SER A 99 10.04 -4.23 -23.41
N ASP A 100 9.88 -3.67 -22.20
CA ASP A 100 10.92 -2.87 -21.52
C ASP A 100 11.33 -1.61 -22.28
N LEU A 101 10.44 -1.08 -23.13
CA LEU A 101 10.66 0.18 -23.85
C LEU A 101 10.02 1.35 -23.09
N THR A 102 10.81 2.38 -22.87
CA THR A 102 10.34 3.63 -22.25
C THR A 102 9.27 4.30 -23.14
N TYR A 103 8.17 4.69 -22.53
CA TYR A 103 7.15 5.44 -23.23
C TYR A 103 7.66 6.79 -23.74
N LEU A 104 7.26 7.17 -24.95
CA LEU A 104 7.55 8.49 -25.50
C LEU A 104 6.99 9.59 -24.58
N GLY A 105 7.85 10.50 -24.18
CA GLY A 105 7.52 11.53 -23.18
C GLY A 105 7.74 11.09 -21.74
N GLY A 106 8.45 9.97 -21.52
CA GLY A 106 8.99 9.55 -20.23
C GLY A 106 8.01 8.78 -19.34
N TRP A 107 6.71 8.92 -19.53
CA TRP A 107 5.69 8.20 -18.77
C TRP A 107 4.42 8.03 -19.60
N TYR A 108 3.70 6.93 -19.41
CA TYR A 108 2.52 6.64 -20.21
C TYR A 108 1.41 7.68 -20.01
N ALA A 109 0.97 8.33 -21.09
CA ALA A 109 0.04 9.46 -21.04
C ALA A 109 -1.26 9.19 -20.24
N PRO A 110 -1.94 8.01 -20.34
CA PRO A 110 -3.10 7.71 -19.52
C PRO A 110 -2.84 7.67 -18.02
N LEU A 111 -1.63 7.31 -17.57
CA LEU A 111 -1.26 7.40 -16.16
C LEU A 111 -1.06 8.85 -15.73
N LYS A 112 -0.48 9.70 -16.59
CA LYS A 112 -0.33 11.14 -16.32
C LYS A 112 -1.69 11.78 -16.04
N GLU A 113 -2.66 11.55 -16.89
CA GLU A 113 -4.02 12.05 -16.73
C GLU A 113 -4.66 11.54 -15.43
N MET A 114 -4.60 10.24 -15.19
CA MET A 114 -5.21 9.61 -14.03
C MET A 114 -4.61 10.09 -12.70
N PHE A 115 -3.29 10.24 -12.63
CA PHE A 115 -2.61 10.76 -11.44
C PHE A 115 -2.55 12.29 -11.36
N GLY A 116 -2.87 13.00 -12.46
CA GLY A 116 -2.82 14.45 -12.53
C GLY A 116 -1.41 15.03 -12.35
N ILE A 117 -0.38 14.30 -12.77
CA ILE A 117 1.03 14.68 -12.65
C ILE A 117 1.81 14.33 -13.92
N GLU A 118 2.93 15.01 -14.11
CA GLU A 118 3.92 14.69 -15.15
C GLU A 118 5.29 14.47 -14.50
N PRO A 119 5.67 13.22 -14.19
CA PRO A 119 7.02 12.90 -13.75
C PRO A 119 8.03 13.32 -14.80
N THR A 120 9.08 14.02 -14.37
CA THR A 120 10.11 14.59 -15.26
C THR A 120 11.47 13.95 -15.06
N GLU A 121 11.80 13.63 -13.80
CA GLU A 121 13.11 13.11 -13.43
C GLU A 121 12.98 12.20 -12.21
N THR A 122 13.89 11.25 -12.08
CA THR A 122 14.08 10.46 -10.85
C THR A 122 15.47 10.74 -10.33
N ASP A 123 15.55 11.41 -9.18
CA ASP A 123 16.78 11.54 -8.42
C ASP A 123 17.03 10.25 -7.64
N THR A 124 18.26 9.76 -7.69
CA THR A 124 18.70 8.53 -7.03
C THR A 124 19.80 8.82 -6.03
N PHE A 125 19.63 8.41 -4.80
CA PHE A 125 20.51 8.73 -3.70
C PHE A 125 21.61 7.66 -3.51
N TYR A 126 22.81 8.10 -3.14
CA TYR A 126 23.78 7.19 -2.56
C TYR A 126 23.32 6.70 -1.19
N PRO A 127 23.83 5.55 -0.70
CA PRO A 127 23.41 4.99 0.58
C PRO A 127 23.56 5.92 1.79
N SER A 128 24.43 6.93 1.71
CA SER A 128 24.66 7.96 2.74
C SER A 128 23.71 9.14 2.64
N ASP A 129 23.11 9.36 1.46
CA ASP A 129 22.35 10.57 1.19
C ASP A 129 20.93 10.44 1.69
N ARG A 130 20.37 11.55 2.11
CA ARG A 130 18.99 11.66 2.63
C ARG A 130 18.35 12.94 2.12
N ASN A 131 17.06 12.90 2.00
CA ASN A 131 16.18 14.05 1.91
C ASN A 131 15.00 13.81 2.86
N HIS A 132 14.12 14.77 2.99
CA HIS A 132 12.92 14.65 3.80
C HIS A 132 11.71 15.13 3.01
N VAL A 133 10.53 14.63 3.40
CA VAL A 133 9.24 15.11 2.92
C VAL A 133 8.43 15.61 4.09
N SER A 134 7.99 16.85 3.99
CA SER A 134 7.00 17.40 4.91
C SER A 134 5.60 16.94 4.48
N TYR A 135 4.92 16.20 5.34
CA TYR A 135 3.54 15.77 5.16
C TYR A 135 2.76 16.05 6.44
N LYS A 136 1.70 16.88 6.34
CA LYS A 136 0.86 17.30 7.47
C LYS A 136 1.63 17.83 8.69
N GLY A 137 2.70 18.58 8.44
CA GLY A 137 3.51 19.20 9.48
C GLY A 137 4.49 18.27 10.20
N GLN A 138 4.63 17.05 9.73
CA GLN A 138 5.65 16.11 10.14
C GLN A 138 6.68 15.92 9.02
N SER A 139 7.94 15.67 9.38
CA SER A 139 9.04 15.40 8.45
C SER A 139 9.35 13.91 8.42
N TYR A 140 9.45 13.33 7.23
CA TYR A 140 9.69 11.91 7.00
C TYR A 140 10.91 11.70 6.12
N GLU A 141 11.76 10.75 6.47
CA GLU A 141 13.01 10.48 5.75
C GLU A 141 12.76 9.86 4.38
N VAL A 142 13.49 10.37 3.37
CA VAL A 142 13.53 9.84 2.00
C VAL A 142 14.88 9.16 1.77
N ARG A 143 14.85 7.98 1.15
CA ARG A 143 16.03 7.22 0.71
C ARG A 143 15.87 6.78 -0.74
N ASP A 144 16.95 6.47 -1.36
CA ASP A 144 17.10 5.80 -2.65
C ASP A 144 16.48 6.54 -3.84
N TYR A 145 15.22 6.99 -3.75
CA TYR A 145 14.47 7.55 -4.88
C TYR A 145 13.65 8.78 -4.52
N ALA A 146 13.73 9.80 -5.36
CA ALA A 146 12.85 10.97 -5.36
C ALA A 146 12.41 11.28 -6.79
N THR A 147 11.11 11.23 -7.06
CA THR A 147 10.54 11.61 -8.36
C THR A 147 10.25 13.10 -8.37
N LEU A 148 10.84 13.81 -9.31
CA LEU A 148 10.50 15.20 -9.61
C LEU A 148 9.35 15.21 -10.61
N MET A 149 8.34 16.05 -10.38
CA MET A 149 7.14 16.06 -11.19
C MET A 149 6.55 17.49 -11.35
N ASN A 150 5.96 17.72 -12.50
CA ASN A 150 5.08 18.87 -12.71
C ASN A 150 3.66 18.48 -12.32
N MET A 151 2.93 19.45 -11.79
CA MET A 151 1.53 19.27 -11.44
C MET A 151 0.64 19.50 -12.67
N ALA A 152 -0.25 18.53 -12.95
CA ALA A 152 -1.19 18.57 -14.07
C ALA A 152 -2.65 18.40 -13.58
N GLY A 153 -2.96 19.03 -12.44
CA GLY A 153 -4.27 19.03 -11.82
C GLY A 153 -4.34 18.40 -10.44
N ALA A 154 -3.36 17.57 -10.06
CA ALA A 154 -3.33 16.96 -8.74
C ALA A 154 -3.10 17.98 -7.62
N GLU A 155 -3.56 17.64 -6.42
CA GLU A 155 -3.31 18.38 -5.18
C GLU A 155 -1.99 17.89 -4.56
N THR A 156 -1.19 18.83 -4.04
CA THR A 156 0.02 18.52 -3.27
C THR A 156 -0.35 18.22 -1.82
N LEU A 157 0.00 17.02 -1.34
CA LEU A 157 -0.17 16.63 0.05
C LEU A 157 1.12 16.70 0.86
N GLY A 158 2.26 16.50 0.20
CA GLY A 158 3.60 16.56 0.83
C GLY A 158 4.63 17.13 -0.12
N THR A 159 5.66 17.81 0.43
CA THR A 159 6.70 18.49 -0.32
C THR A 159 8.09 18.09 0.15
N TYR A 160 9.07 18.07 -0.76
CA TYR A 160 10.48 17.87 -0.44
C TYR A 160 11.02 19.02 0.42
N GLU A 161 11.89 18.72 1.39
CA GLU A 161 12.42 19.72 2.32
C GLU A 161 13.85 20.16 1.99
N GLU A 162 14.56 19.43 1.15
CA GLU A 162 15.98 19.67 0.85
C GLU A 162 16.25 19.62 -0.65
N ASP A 163 17.50 19.92 -1.02
CA ASP A 163 18.02 19.95 -2.38
C ASP A 163 17.43 21.06 -3.27
N PHE A 164 17.82 21.10 -4.56
CA PHE A 164 17.39 22.09 -5.53
C PHE A 164 15.88 22.05 -5.82
N TYR A 165 15.24 20.93 -5.54
CA TYR A 165 13.79 20.72 -5.68
C TYR A 165 13.01 20.90 -4.37
N LYS A 166 13.61 21.48 -3.34
CA LYS A 166 12.92 21.84 -2.10
C LYS A 166 11.62 22.60 -2.37
N GLY A 167 10.54 22.19 -1.69
CA GLY A 167 9.21 22.78 -1.82
C GLY A 167 8.38 22.26 -3.00
N THR A 168 8.96 21.42 -3.87
CA THR A 168 8.20 20.74 -4.92
C THR A 168 7.43 19.55 -4.36
N SER A 169 6.42 19.10 -5.11
CA SER A 169 5.52 18.03 -4.69
C SER A 169 6.23 16.67 -4.64
N ALA A 170 6.05 15.95 -3.53
CA ALA A 170 6.52 14.60 -3.32
C ALA A 170 5.39 13.59 -3.15
N VAL A 171 4.27 14.02 -2.54
CA VAL A 171 3.06 13.21 -2.34
C VAL A 171 1.88 13.99 -2.88
N THR A 172 1.08 13.36 -3.74
CA THR A 172 -0.05 14.03 -4.41
C THR A 172 -1.33 13.21 -4.31
N ARG A 173 -2.46 13.90 -4.51
CA ARG A 173 -3.80 13.33 -4.67
C ARG A 173 -4.45 13.91 -5.92
N ASN A 174 -5.16 13.08 -6.66
CA ASN A 174 -5.97 13.54 -7.80
C ASN A 174 -7.35 12.88 -7.75
N GLU A 175 -8.37 13.64 -8.14
CA GLU A 175 -9.70 13.12 -8.39
C GLU A 175 -9.79 12.74 -9.88
N TYR A 176 -10.16 11.51 -10.15
CA TYR A 176 -10.30 11.02 -11.52
C TYR A 176 -11.67 10.34 -11.71
N HIS A 177 -12.58 11.03 -12.41
CA HIS A 177 -13.98 10.63 -12.53
C HIS A 177 -14.66 10.41 -11.16
N ASN A 178 -15.04 9.18 -10.83
CA ASN A 178 -15.71 8.85 -9.57
C ASN A 178 -14.75 8.37 -8.48
N GLY A 179 -13.48 8.16 -8.79
CA GLY A 179 -12.47 7.66 -7.88
C GLY A 179 -11.35 8.66 -7.63
N GLN A 180 -10.33 8.19 -6.97
CA GLN A 180 -9.18 9.02 -6.61
C GLN A 180 -7.88 8.26 -6.72
N THR A 181 -6.81 9.01 -6.97
CA THR A 181 -5.46 8.45 -7.02
C THR A 181 -4.54 9.19 -6.06
N TYR A 182 -3.57 8.48 -5.55
CA TYR A 182 -2.46 9.03 -4.79
C TYR A 182 -1.16 8.62 -5.44
N TYR A 183 -0.20 9.51 -5.48
CA TYR A 183 1.14 9.19 -5.94
C TYR A 183 2.17 9.55 -4.87
N ILE A 184 2.99 8.58 -4.50
CA ILE A 184 4.08 8.72 -3.54
C ILE A 184 5.37 8.74 -4.34
N GLY A 185 5.88 9.93 -4.64
CA GLY A 185 7.03 10.15 -5.51
C GLY A 185 8.38 9.83 -4.86
N ALA A 186 8.41 9.48 -3.58
CA ALA A 186 9.64 9.25 -2.84
C ALA A 186 9.60 7.92 -2.07
N ARG A 187 10.77 7.29 -1.88
CA ARG A 187 10.90 6.15 -0.98
C ARG A 187 10.97 6.63 0.46
N LEU A 188 9.83 6.63 1.12
CA LEU A 188 9.65 7.15 2.47
C LEU A 188 9.82 6.07 3.54
N ASP A 189 10.03 6.51 4.78
CA ASP A 189 10.18 5.65 5.95
C ASP A 189 8.87 4.97 6.40
N ASP A 190 8.98 4.04 7.35
CA ASP A 190 7.84 3.29 7.86
C ASP A 190 6.84 4.19 8.62
N ALA A 191 7.32 5.28 9.24
CA ALA A 191 6.47 6.22 9.96
C ALA A 191 5.51 6.94 9.01
N PHE A 192 5.99 7.31 7.81
CA PHE A 192 5.14 7.85 6.76
C PHE A 192 4.06 6.85 6.33
N HIS A 193 4.44 5.60 6.04
CA HIS A 193 3.48 4.58 5.62
C HIS A 193 2.39 4.37 6.67
N GLN A 194 2.77 4.36 7.96
CA GLN A 194 1.81 4.22 9.06
C GLN A 194 0.85 5.42 9.14
N ALA A 195 1.35 6.64 8.98
CA ALA A 195 0.54 7.85 8.99
C ALA A 195 -0.40 7.90 7.76
N PHE A 196 0.17 7.79 6.56
CA PHE A 196 -0.55 7.92 5.30
C PHE A 196 -1.65 6.84 5.12
N TYR A 197 -1.27 5.57 5.30
CA TYR A 197 -2.25 4.48 5.16
C TYR A 197 -3.24 4.43 6.32
N GLY A 198 -2.85 4.84 7.53
CA GLY A 198 -3.79 4.97 8.65
C GLY A 198 -4.94 5.90 8.30
N GLU A 199 -4.64 7.10 7.80
CA GLU A 199 -5.64 8.05 7.35
C GLU A 199 -6.51 7.53 6.20
N LEU A 200 -5.89 6.86 5.24
CA LEU A 200 -6.60 6.32 4.09
C LEU A 200 -7.54 5.18 4.48
N ILE A 201 -7.11 4.31 5.39
CA ILE A 201 -7.92 3.25 5.99
C ILE A 201 -9.16 3.84 6.69
N ASP A 202 -8.95 4.88 7.51
CA ASP A 202 -10.03 5.56 8.23
C ASP A 202 -11.00 6.25 7.26
N ALA A 203 -10.48 6.99 6.28
CA ALA A 203 -11.28 7.69 5.27
C ALA A 203 -12.13 6.75 4.41
N LEU A 204 -11.63 5.55 4.10
CA LEU A 204 -12.35 4.52 3.34
C LEU A 204 -13.24 3.65 4.22
N GLY A 205 -13.22 3.84 5.53
CA GLY A 205 -13.98 3.04 6.49
C GLY A 205 -13.58 1.56 6.45
N LEU A 206 -12.29 1.27 6.23
CA LEU A 206 -11.78 -0.09 6.30
C LEU A 206 -11.68 -0.53 7.76
N LYS A 207 -12.09 -1.76 8.04
CA LYS A 207 -12.11 -2.27 9.42
C LYS A 207 -11.43 -3.64 9.49
N ALA A 208 -10.76 -3.88 10.60
CA ALA A 208 -10.31 -5.21 10.95
C ALA A 208 -11.51 -6.19 11.07
N PRO A 209 -11.31 -7.48 10.83
CA PRO A 209 -12.38 -8.47 10.97
C PRO A 209 -12.94 -8.57 12.39
N LEU A 210 -12.15 -8.19 13.39
CA LEU A 210 -12.48 -8.23 14.79
C LEU A 210 -12.05 -6.92 15.45
N ASP A 211 -12.92 -6.33 16.28
CA ASP A 211 -12.54 -5.20 17.14
C ASP A 211 -11.69 -5.72 18.30
N LEU A 212 -10.40 -5.45 18.22
CA LEU A 212 -9.39 -6.01 19.11
C LEU A 212 -8.35 -4.96 19.46
N ARG A 213 -8.04 -4.80 20.73
CA ARG A 213 -6.87 -4.06 21.20
C ARG A 213 -5.71 -5.00 21.44
N HIS A 214 -4.57 -4.69 20.84
CA HIS A 214 -3.37 -5.52 20.94
C HIS A 214 -2.10 -4.69 20.76
N LYS A 215 -0.97 -5.30 21.07
CA LYS A 215 0.35 -4.78 20.71
C LYS A 215 0.79 -5.31 19.34
N ARG A 216 1.84 -4.73 18.80
CA ARG A 216 2.49 -5.20 17.58
C ARG A 216 2.85 -6.69 17.68
N GLY A 217 2.64 -7.44 16.59
CA GLY A 217 2.96 -8.86 16.53
C GLY A 217 1.74 -9.80 16.68
N VAL A 218 0.57 -9.25 16.95
CA VAL A 218 -0.70 -10.00 16.85
C VAL A 218 -1.35 -9.67 15.51
N SER A 219 -1.79 -10.69 14.78
CA SER A 219 -2.50 -10.56 13.51
C SER A 219 -3.87 -11.21 13.59
N VAL A 220 -4.84 -10.58 12.96
CA VAL A 220 -6.22 -11.07 12.86
C VAL A 220 -6.59 -11.23 11.40
N GLN A 221 -6.95 -12.45 11.00
CA GLN A 221 -7.37 -12.76 9.65
C GLN A 221 -8.74 -13.43 9.69
N ALA A 222 -9.54 -13.25 8.65
CA ALA A 222 -10.86 -13.86 8.58
C ALA A 222 -11.10 -14.61 7.27
N ARG A 223 -12.02 -15.57 7.35
CA ARG A 223 -12.66 -16.22 6.21
C ARG A 223 -14.15 -16.17 6.41
N GLU A 224 -14.89 -15.89 5.36
CA GLU A 224 -16.34 -15.77 5.40
C GLU A 224 -16.97 -16.83 4.50
N ALA A 225 -17.96 -17.55 5.05
CA ALA A 225 -18.77 -18.50 4.34
C ALA A 225 -20.14 -18.61 5.02
N GLU A 226 -21.21 -18.74 4.22
CA GLU A 226 -22.58 -19.02 4.69
C GLU A 226 -23.07 -18.03 5.78
N GLY A 227 -22.69 -16.75 5.68
CA GLY A 227 -23.07 -15.72 6.66
C GLY A 227 -22.38 -15.82 8.02
N ARG A 228 -21.31 -16.60 8.10
CA ARG A 228 -20.42 -16.72 9.27
C ARG A 228 -19.01 -16.28 8.92
N GLN A 229 -18.35 -15.67 9.88
CA GLN A 229 -16.97 -15.26 9.75
C GLN A 229 -16.12 -16.02 10.75
N THR A 230 -15.22 -16.88 10.23
CA THR A 230 -14.21 -17.56 11.03
C THR A 230 -12.98 -16.68 11.10
N ILE A 231 -12.55 -16.34 12.30
CA ILE A 231 -11.48 -15.39 12.59
C ILE A 231 -10.34 -16.10 13.28
N PHE A 232 -9.13 -15.89 12.77
CA PHE A 232 -7.88 -16.41 13.30
C PHE A 232 -7.15 -15.26 13.99
N ILE A 233 -6.96 -15.37 15.31
CA ILE A 233 -6.18 -14.44 16.12
C ILE A 233 -4.85 -15.12 16.40
N MET A 234 -3.75 -14.56 15.88
CA MET A 234 -2.45 -15.19 15.84
C MET A 234 -1.38 -14.33 16.51
N ASN A 235 -0.67 -14.89 17.48
CA ASN A 235 0.51 -14.27 18.06
C ASN A 235 1.76 -14.70 17.29
N PHE A 236 2.43 -13.75 16.62
CA PHE A 236 3.67 -13.98 15.87
C PHE A 236 4.95 -13.66 16.67
N THR A 237 4.85 -13.59 18.00
CA THR A 237 5.99 -13.25 18.86
C THR A 237 6.38 -14.38 19.77
N GLU A 238 7.61 -14.30 20.33
CA GLU A 238 8.15 -15.22 21.33
C GLU A 238 7.65 -14.91 22.76
N GLU A 239 6.79 -13.91 22.89
CA GLU A 239 6.26 -13.47 24.18
C GLU A 239 4.75 -13.68 24.26
N THR A 240 4.24 -13.87 25.49
CA THR A 240 2.80 -13.84 25.73
C THR A 240 2.24 -12.45 25.43
N GLN A 241 1.20 -12.36 24.61
CA GLN A 241 0.53 -11.13 24.24
C GLN A 241 -0.85 -11.04 24.90
N ALA A 242 -1.03 -10.03 25.75
CA ALA A 242 -2.34 -9.69 26.26
C ALA A 242 -3.12 -8.94 25.18
N ILE A 243 -4.31 -9.43 24.85
CA ILE A 243 -5.26 -8.82 23.92
C ILE A 243 -6.58 -8.53 24.62
N GLU A 244 -7.34 -7.57 24.11
CA GLU A 244 -8.69 -7.28 24.59
C GLU A 244 -9.67 -7.34 23.42
N ILE A 245 -10.56 -8.34 23.44
CA ILE A 245 -11.61 -8.54 22.43
C ILE A 245 -12.81 -7.67 22.82
N MET A 246 -13.15 -6.71 21.94
CA MET A 246 -14.16 -5.68 22.21
C MET A 246 -15.57 -6.05 21.75
N GLU A 247 -15.74 -7.23 21.17
CA GLU A 247 -17.03 -7.76 20.71
C GLU A 247 -17.22 -9.21 21.15
N ASP A 248 -18.46 -9.68 21.17
CA ASP A 248 -18.76 -11.07 21.53
C ASP A 248 -18.50 -12.00 20.35
N VAL A 249 -17.71 -13.02 20.56
CA VAL A 249 -17.41 -14.10 19.60
C VAL A 249 -17.57 -15.45 20.26
N THR A 250 -17.58 -16.52 19.47
CA THR A 250 -17.57 -17.89 19.96
C THR A 250 -16.18 -18.50 19.71
N ASP A 251 -15.51 -18.95 20.75
CA ASP A 251 -14.27 -19.73 20.63
C ASP A 251 -14.61 -21.12 20.07
N LEU A 252 -14.07 -21.46 18.90
CA LEU A 252 -14.36 -22.72 18.23
C LEU A 252 -13.64 -23.93 18.84
N GLN A 253 -12.63 -23.73 19.68
CA GLN A 253 -11.96 -24.83 20.36
C GLN A 253 -12.71 -25.30 21.59
N THR A 254 -13.33 -24.37 22.31
CA THR A 254 -14.07 -24.64 23.55
C THR A 254 -15.59 -24.61 23.37
N ASN A 255 -16.05 -24.11 22.21
CA ASN A 255 -17.46 -23.87 21.89
C ASN A 255 -18.16 -22.99 22.94
N SER A 256 -17.45 -21.99 23.46
CA SER A 256 -17.94 -21.09 24.49
C SER A 256 -17.83 -19.62 24.06
N PRO A 257 -18.70 -18.72 24.59
CA PRO A 257 -18.57 -17.28 24.38
C PRO A 257 -17.20 -16.79 24.86
N LEU A 258 -16.63 -15.86 24.10
CA LEU A 258 -15.35 -15.23 24.40
C LEU A 258 -15.45 -13.73 24.13
N SER A 259 -15.08 -12.90 25.11
CA SER A 259 -14.91 -11.45 25.02
C SER A 259 -14.03 -10.97 26.15
N GLY A 260 -13.55 -9.72 26.07
CA GLY A 260 -12.65 -9.14 27.07
C GLY A 260 -11.20 -9.59 26.94
N THR A 261 -10.47 -9.59 28.06
CA THR A 261 -9.03 -9.83 28.07
C THR A 261 -8.69 -11.31 27.91
N LEU A 262 -7.74 -11.59 27.03
CA LEU A 262 -7.19 -12.93 26.77
C LEU A 262 -5.67 -12.82 26.63
N ASP A 263 -4.96 -13.78 27.23
CA ASP A 263 -3.52 -13.96 27.01
C ASP A 263 -3.28 -15.02 25.93
N LEU A 264 -2.57 -14.63 24.89
CA LEU A 264 -2.09 -15.53 23.85
C LEU A 264 -0.64 -15.93 24.15
N ALA A 265 -0.39 -17.21 24.37
CA ALA A 265 0.97 -17.72 24.51
C ALA A 265 1.83 -17.44 23.26
N PRO A 266 3.16 -17.54 23.34
CA PRO A 266 4.03 -17.45 22.16
C PRO A 266 3.54 -18.34 21.02
N TYR A 267 3.39 -17.78 19.83
CA TYR A 267 2.93 -18.46 18.60
C TYR A 267 1.56 -19.14 18.71
N GLU A 268 0.76 -18.79 19.72
CA GLU A 268 -0.60 -19.32 19.87
C GLU A 268 -1.53 -18.76 18.78
N VAL A 269 -2.45 -19.64 18.34
CA VAL A 269 -3.57 -19.29 17.46
C VAL A 269 -4.87 -19.57 18.18
N ARG A 270 -5.77 -18.57 18.23
CA ARG A 270 -7.17 -18.75 18.61
C ARG A 270 -8.05 -18.61 17.38
N VAL A 271 -9.00 -19.54 17.29
CA VAL A 271 -9.98 -19.53 16.20
C VAL A 271 -11.34 -19.24 16.79
N VAL A 272 -11.92 -18.13 16.35
CA VAL A 272 -13.22 -17.68 16.84
C VAL A 272 -14.20 -17.49 15.69
N GLU A 273 -15.48 -17.49 15.97
CA GLU A 273 -16.53 -17.29 14.97
C GLU A 273 -17.48 -16.17 15.41
N LYS A 274 -17.95 -15.40 14.43
CA LYS A 274 -19.10 -14.51 14.59
C LYS A 274 -20.06 -14.61 13.41
N VAL A 275 -21.35 -14.31 13.71
CA VAL A 275 -22.38 -14.22 12.66
C VAL A 275 -22.27 -12.85 12.00
N VAL A 276 -22.15 -12.84 10.68
CA VAL A 276 -22.17 -11.61 9.88
C VAL A 276 -23.65 -11.17 9.75
N ARG A 277 -23.95 -9.98 10.28
CA ARG A 277 -25.30 -9.38 10.21
C ARG A 277 -25.44 -8.48 9.00
#